data_b18dcd050d1c48da5b84fb177a4e24b4
#
_entry.id   b18dcd050d1c48da5b84fb177a4e24b4
#
_cell.length_a   1.000
_cell.length_b   1.000
_cell.length_c   1.000
_cell.angle_alpha   90.00
_cell.angle_beta   90.00
_cell.angle_gamma   90.00
#
_symmetry.space_group_name_H-M   'P 1'
#
loop_
_entity.id
_entity.type
_entity.pdbx_description
1 polymer ?
#
loop_
_entity_poly.entity_id
_entity_poly.type
_entity_poly.pdbx_seq_one_letter_code
_entity_poly.pdbx_strand_id
1 'polypeptide(L)'
;AGNAKVGNRLNLITRWQAIEYVTSQNLDRRAFSLLNGITVVPGAVGAWRRDAVAQVGGFSLDTLAEDQDLTLTLLAQGHRVAYAPHAVAWTEAPDTVKGLLKQRFRWSFGTLQCMWKHKHVLLRPRYGTLGMIALPNTWVFQLLVNAIAPLADLMFVLSLVSVWLVGL
;
A
#
# COMPACT_ATOMS: atom_id res chain seq x y z
N ALA A 1 -10.39 7.81 -3.36
CA ALA A 1 -10.14 6.84 -2.29
C ALA A 1 -10.97 7.19 -1.07
N GLY A 2 -11.70 6.23 -0.51
CA GLY A 2 -12.44 6.41 0.74
C GLY A 2 -11.68 5.91 1.96
N ASN A 3 -12.38 5.94 3.10
CA ASN A 3 -11.91 5.59 4.44
C ASN A 3 -12.32 4.14 4.76
N ALA A 4 -11.43 3.19 4.53
CA ALA A 4 -11.66 1.80 4.89
C ALA A 4 -11.44 1.59 6.40
N LYS A 5 -12.36 0.90 7.05
CA LYS A 5 -12.30 0.54 8.48
C LYS A 5 -12.51 -0.95 8.66
N VAL A 6 -11.79 -1.55 9.63
CA VAL A 6 -11.99 -2.95 10.01
C VAL A 6 -13.23 -3.09 10.89
N GLY A 7 -14.18 -3.91 10.44
CA GLY A 7 -15.45 -4.17 11.13
C GLY A 7 -15.37 -5.32 12.14
N ASN A 8 -14.61 -6.36 11.86
CA ASN A 8 -14.51 -7.59 12.67
C ASN A 8 -13.35 -7.53 13.67
N ARG A 9 -13.48 -6.77 14.75
CA ARG A 9 -12.42 -6.63 15.78
C ARG A 9 -12.50 -7.76 16.83
N LEU A 10 -12.39 -9.01 16.39
CA LEU A 10 -12.64 -10.20 17.21
C LEU A 10 -11.45 -10.60 18.10
N ASN A 11 -10.22 -10.49 17.59
CA ASN A 11 -8.99 -10.92 18.25
C ASN A 11 -7.85 -9.91 18.10
N LEU A 12 -6.65 -10.23 18.60
CA LEU A 12 -5.48 -9.36 18.52
C LEU A 12 -5.08 -9.06 17.06
N ILE A 13 -5.19 -10.04 16.16
CA ILE A 13 -4.83 -9.91 14.76
C ILE A 13 -5.72 -8.87 14.07
N THR A 14 -7.04 -8.97 14.27
CA THR A 14 -8.01 -8.04 13.66
C THR A 14 -7.96 -6.64 14.30
N ARG A 15 -7.69 -6.57 15.63
CA ARG A 15 -7.51 -5.29 16.33
C ARG A 15 -6.26 -4.58 15.87
N TRP A 16 -5.15 -5.29 15.69
CA TRP A 16 -3.92 -4.71 15.14
C TRP A 16 -4.13 -4.18 13.72
N GLN A 17 -4.75 -4.97 12.86
CA GLN A 17 -5.10 -4.51 11.51
C GLN A 17 -6.03 -3.28 11.54
N ALA A 18 -6.93 -3.17 12.53
CA ALA A 18 -7.76 -1.97 12.68
C ALA A 18 -6.93 -0.71 12.97
N ILE A 19 -5.87 -0.82 13.79
CA ILE A 19 -4.93 0.28 14.03
C ILE A 19 -4.16 0.61 12.75
N GLU A 20 -3.64 -0.41 12.07
CA GLU A 20 -2.91 -0.24 10.81
C GLU A 20 -3.76 0.48 9.73
N TYR A 21 -5.05 0.13 9.61
CA TYR A 21 -5.94 0.81 8.67
C TYR A 21 -6.11 2.30 9.00
N VAL A 22 -6.11 2.68 10.28
CA VAL A 22 -6.18 4.08 10.69
C VAL A 22 -4.87 4.80 10.38
N THR A 23 -3.73 4.23 10.73
CA THR A 23 -2.41 4.87 10.62
C THR A 23 -1.89 4.85 9.18
N SER A 24 -1.57 3.67 8.65
CA SER A 24 -0.88 3.54 7.38
C SER A 24 -1.80 3.68 6.16
N GLN A 25 -3.10 3.37 6.27
CA GLN A 25 -3.97 3.48 5.11
C GLN A 25 -4.72 4.82 5.04
N ASN A 26 -5.31 5.27 6.13
CA ASN A 26 -6.14 6.46 6.10
C ASN A 26 -5.34 7.75 6.31
N LEU A 27 -4.38 7.75 7.25
CA LEU A 27 -3.56 8.93 7.53
C LEU A 27 -2.61 9.23 6.36
N ASP A 28 -1.92 8.19 5.85
CA ASP A 28 -1.02 8.34 4.71
C ASP A 28 -1.77 8.83 3.46
N ARG A 29 -2.95 8.26 3.16
CA ARG A 29 -3.76 8.73 2.04
C ARG A 29 -4.20 10.17 2.20
N ARG A 30 -4.51 10.60 3.42
CA ARG A 30 -4.85 12.00 3.70
C ARG A 30 -3.69 12.93 3.40
N ALA A 31 -2.48 12.57 3.81
CA ALA A 31 -1.26 13.33 3.51
C ALA A 31 -0.95 13.34 2.01
N PHE A 32 -0.92 12.18 1.37
CA PHE A 32 -0.62 12.05 -0.06
C PHE A 32 -1.71 12.64 -0.97
N SER A 33 -2.96 12.77 -0.48
CA SER A 33 -4.03 13.45 -1.22
C SER A 33 -3.71 14.91 -1.54
N LEU A 34 -3.01 15.59 -0.62
CA LEU A 34 -2.60 16.99 -0.81
C LEU A 34 -1.62 17.15 -1.99
N LEU A 35 -0.81 16.14 -2.24
CA LEU A 35 0.23 16.13 -3.26
C LEU A 35 -0.19 15.42 -4.56
N ASN A 36 -1.44 14.93 -4.66
CA ASN A 36 -1.88 14.03 -5.73
C ASN A 36 -0.98 12.78 -5.85
N GLY A 37 -0.55 12.23 -4.71
CA GLY A 37 0.41 11.13 -4.61
C GLY A 37 -0.18 9.82 -4.06
N ILE A 38 -1.50 9.67 -3.97
CA ILE A 38 -2.14 8.43 -3.54
C ILE A 38 -1.89 7.35 -4.60
N THR A 39 -1.05 6.38 -4.31
CA THR A 39 -0.68 5.29 -5.23
C THR A 39 -1.66 4.13 -5.26
N VAL A 40 -2.58 4.05 -4.30
CA VAL A 40 -3.58 2.98 -4.19
C VAL A 40 -4.94 3.55 -3.78
N VAL A 41 -5.94 3.39 -4.63
CA VAL A 41 -7.35 3.55 -4.24
C VAL A 41 -7.88 2.15 -3.92
N PRO A 42 -8.19 1.83 -2.64
CA PRO A 42 -8.51 0.46 -2.27
C PRO A 42 -9.81 -0.01 -2.93
N GLY A 43 -9.79 -1.23 -3.46
CA GLY A 43 -10.95 -1.83 -4.10
C GLY A 43 -12.19 -1.87 -3.21
N ALA A 44 -12.02 -1.96 -1.87
CA ALA A 44 -13.13 -1.98 -0.90
C ALA A 44 -13.89 -0.63 -0.80
N VAL A 45 -13.27 0.50 -1.17
CA VAL A 45 -13.85 1.85 -1.00
C VAL A 45 -13.34 2.83 -2.07
N GLY A 46 -13.22 2.34 -3.30
CA GLY A 46 -12.85 3.13 -4.47
C GLY A 46 -14.07 3.65 -5.23
N ALA A 47 -14.00 4.90 -5.71
CA ALA A 47 -14.93 5.44 -6.69
C ALA A 47 -14.15 6.06 -7.85
N TRP A 48 -14.56 5.76 -9.07
CA TRP A 48 -13.84 6.09 -10.28
C TRP A 48 -14.75 6.78 -11.28
N ARG A 49 -14.23 7.76 -11.99
CA ARG A 49 -14.93 8.33 -13.13
C ARG A 49 -14.97 7.31 -14.26
N ARG A 50 -16.16 6.99 -14.73
CA ARG A 50 -16.37 5.98 -15.77
C ARG A 50 -15.59 6.29 -17.07
N ASP A 51 -15.61 7.55 -17.48
CA ASP A 51 -14.90 8.03 -18.66
C ASP A 51 -13.37 7.85 -18.54
N ALA A 52 -12.80 8.18 -17.38
CA ALA A 52 -11.37 7.99 -17.12
C ALA A 52 -10.96 6.52 -17.12
N VAL A 53 -11.77 5.65 -16.50
CA VAL A 53 -11.51 4.20 -16.52
C VAL A 53 -11.63 3.64 -17.94
N ALA A 54 -12.62 4.08 -18.73
CA ALA A 54 -12.78 3.64 -20.11
C ALA A 54 -11.59 4.06 -21.00
N GLN A 55 -11.06 5.28 -20.81
CA GLN A 55 -9.89 5.79 -21.54
C GLN A 55 -8.62 4.95 -21.34
N VAL A 56 -8.45 4.35 -20.15
CA VAL A 56 -7.27 3.51 -19.83
C VAL A 56 -7.49 2.02 -20.10
N GLY A 57 -8.65 1.63 -20.63
CA GLY A 57 -8.97 0.24 -20.94
C GLY A 57 -9.48 -0.58 -19.76
N GLY A 58 -9.83 0.06 -18.63
CA GLY A 58 -10.40 -0.62 -17.46
C GLY A 58 -9.37 -1.18 -16.49
N PHE A 59 -9.80 -2.16 -15.69
CA PHE A 59 -8.93 -2.89 -14.77
C PHE A 59 -8.08 -3.91 -15.52
N SER A 60 -6.80 -3.92 -15.27
CA SER A 60 -5.85 -4.88 -15.84
C SER A 60 -5.92 -6.23 -15.09
N LEU A 61 -5.68 -7.32 -15.80
CA LEU A 61 -5.64 -8.67 -15.24
C LEU A 61 -4.22 -9.22 -15.04
N ASP A 62 -3.21 -8.40 -15.31
CA ASP A 62 -1.79 -8.81 -15.29
C ASP A 62 -1.08 -8.52 -13.95
N THR A 63 -1.81 -7.99 -12.96
CA THR A 63 -1.31 -7.76 -11.59
C THR A 63 -2.29 -8.29 -10.54
N LEU A 64 -1.76 -8.66 -9.35
CA LEU A 64 -2.58 -9.06 -8.21
C LEU A 64 -3.15 -7.87 -7.41
N ALA A 65 -2.82 -6.65 -7.81
CA ALA A 65 -3.28 -5.40 -7.22
C ALA A 65 -3.84 -4.50 -8.35
N GLU A 66 -4.94 -4.94 -8.93
CA GLU A 66 -5.62 -4.29 -10.05
C GLU A 66 -6.05 -2.86 -9.74
N ASP A 67 -6.39 -2.59 -8.47
CA ASP A 67 -6.79 -1.28 -7.96
C ASP A 67 -5.59 -0.32 -7.88
N GLN A 68 -4.43 -0.80 -7.48
CA GLN A 68 -3.18 -0.05 -7.49
C GLN A 68 -2.73 0.23 -8.93
N ASP A 69 -2.77 -0.77 -9.81
CA ASP A 69 -2.38 -0.61 -11.21
C ASP A 69 -3.24 0.44 -11.92
N LEU A 70 -4.57 0.36 -11.76
CA LEU A 70 -5.48 1.36 -12.30
C LEU A 70 -5.19 2.76 -11.74
N THR A 71 -4.92 2.86 -10.42
CA THR A 71 -4.59 4.15 -9.78
C THR A 71 -3.35 4.76 -10.41
N LEU A 72 -2.28 3.99 -10.56
CA LEU A 72 -1.01 4.46 -11.15
C LEU A 72 -1.17 4.83 -12.62
N THR A 73 -1.93 4.06 -13.39
CA THR A 73 -2.21 4.35 -14.79
C THR A 73 -2.93 5.68 -14.95
N LEU A 74 -3.96 5.93 -14.14
CA LEU A 74 -4.72 7.20 -14.16
C LEU A 74 -3.84 8.39 -13.75
N LEU A 75 -3.04 8.24 -12.68
CA LEU A 75 -2.12 9.28 -12.25
C LEU A 75 -1.06 9.60 -13.31
N ALA A 76 -0.54 8.57 -14.00
CA ALA A 76 0.44 8.75 -15.07
C ALA A 76 -0.14 9.48 -16.29
N GLN A 77 -1.46 9.42 -16.50
CA GLN A 77 -2.21 10.19 -17.49
C GLN A 77 -2.61 11.61 -17.02
N GLY A 78 -2.20 12.01 -15.82
CA GLY A 78 -2.47 13.34 -15.28
C GLY A 78 -3.80 13.48 -14.55
N HIS A 79 -4.55 12.40 -14.32
CA HIS A 79 -5.75 12.45 -13.48
C HIS A 79 -5.39 12.70 -12.02
N ARG A 80 -6.37 13.19 -11.25
CA ARG A 80 -6.22 13.44 -9.81
C ARG A 80 -6.93 12.38 -8.99
N VAL A 81 -6.27 11.95 -7.91
CA VAL A 81 -6.84 11.04 -6.92
C VAL A 81 -6.99 11.79 -5.60
N ALA A 82 -8.21 11.83 -5.07
CA ALA A 82 -8.52 12.50 -3.82
C ALA A 82 -8.93 11.50 -2.73
N TYR A 83 -8.66 11.84 -1.48
CA TYR A 83 -9.14 11.10 -0.31
C TYR A 83 -10.43 11.71 0.22
N ALA A 84 -11.46 10.89 0.39
CA ALA A 84 -12.76 11.27 0.93
C ALA A 84 -12.96 10.68 2.34
N PRO A 85 -12.61 11.40 3.42
CA PRO A 85 -12.62 10.86 4.78
C PRO A 85 -14.01 10.44 5.28
N HIS A 86 -15.06 11.04 4.74
CA HIS A 86 -16.46 10.75 5.09
C HIS A 86 -17.07 9.58 4.29
N ALA A 87 -16.41 9.13 3.21
CA ALA A 87 -16.81 7.94 2.46
C ALA A 87 -16.27 6.70 3.20
N VAL A 88 -16.99 6.25 4.22
CA VAL A 88 -16.57 5.14 5.08
C VAL A 88 -17.08 3.81 4.54
N ALA A 89 -16.20 2.81 4.45
CA ALA A 89 -16.56 1.43 4.21
C ALA A 89 -16.00 0.53 5.31
N TRP A 90 -16.82 -0.38 5.83
CA TRP A 90 -16.42 -1.40 6.75
C TRP A 90 -16.06 -2.67 5.99
N THR A 91 -14.86 -3.19 6.26
CA THR A 91 -14.36 -4.41 5.62
C THR A 91 -13.97 -5.44 6.67
N GLU A 92 -14.01 -6.70 6.32
CA GLU A 92 -13.51 -7.78 7.16
C GLU A 92 -12.00 -7.93 6.96
N ALA A 93 -11.27 -7.97 8.07
CA ALA A 93 -9.85 -8.29 8.09
C ALA A 93 -9.65 -9.78 8.40
N PRO A 94 -8.61 -10.43 7.87
CA PRO A 94 -8.25 -11.79 8.25
C PRO A 94 -8.10 -11.93 9.77
N ASP A 95 -8.74 -12.93 10.34
CA ASP A 95 -8.75 -13.22 11.79
C ASP A 95 -7.73 -14.30 12.19
N THR A 96 -7.12 -14.96 11.19
CA THR A 96 -6.09 -15.99 11.40
C THR A 96 -4.75 -15.54 10.83
N VAL A 97 -3.65 -16.04 11.42
CA VAL A 97 -2.27 -15.80 10.94
C VAL A 97 -2.12 -16.22 9.48
N LYS A 98 -2.62 -17.41 9.11
CA LYS A 98 -2.56 -17.92 7.73
C LYS A 98 -3.28 -17.00 6.75
N GLY A 99 -4.47 -16.52 7.11
CA GLY A 99 -5.24 -15.57 6.31
C GLY A 99 -4.51 -14.25 6.14
N LEU A 100 -3.94 -13.72 7.24
CA LEU A 100 -3.14 -12.50 7.23
C LEU A 100 -1.91 -12.62 6.32
N LEU A 101 -1.13 -13.69 6.45
CA LEU A 101 0.06 -13.93 5.61
C LEU A 101 -0.31 -14.03 4.12
N LYS A 102 -1.39 -14.74 3.79
CA LYS A 102 -1.89 -14.84 2.40
C LYS A 102 -2.29 -13.46 1.85
N GLN A 103 -2.96 -12.64 2.65
CA GLN A 103 -3.34 -11.28 2.26
C GLN A 103 -2.10 -10.41 2.04
N ARG A 104 -1.12 -10.42 2.98
CA ARG A 104 0.12 -9.65 2.90
C ARG A 104 0.96 -10.05 1.70
N PHE A 105 1.10 -11.35 1.44
CA PHE A 105 1.78 -11.83 0.24
C PHE A 105 1.15 -11.27 -1.03
N ARG A 106 -0.18 -11.33 -1.15
CA ARG A 106 -0.89 -10.79 -2.32
C ARG A 106 -0.65 -9.28 -2.47
N TRP A 107 -0.70 -8.52 -1.38
CA TRP A 107 -0.48 -7.08 -1.43
C TRP A 107 0.96 -6.74 -1.79
N SER A 108 1.94 -7.35 -1.13
CA SER A 108 3.36 -7.07 -1.38
C SER A 108 3.78 -7.48 -2.79
N PHE A 109 3.36 -8.67 -3.24
CA PHE A 109 3.67 -9.15 -4.57
C PHE A 109 2.94 -8.33 -5.65
N GLY A 110 1.66 -8.00 -5.44
CA GLY A 110 0.90 -7.12 -6.34
C GLY A 110 1.52 -5.73 -6.45
N THR A 111 1.95 -5.14 -5.31
CA THR A 111 2.69 -3.86 -5.32
C THR A 111 3.99 -3.96 -6.12
N LEU A 112 4.76 -5.03 -5.95
CA LEU A 112 5.98 -5.26 -6.72
C LEU A 112 5.70 -5.35 -8.23
N GLN A 113 4.65 -6.07 -8.63
CA GLN A 113 4.21 -6.16 -10.03
C GLN A 113 3.85 -4.77 -10.57
N CYS A 114 3.05 -3.99 -9.83
CA CYS A 114 2.66 -2.64 -10.22
C CYS A 114 3.88 -1.72 -10.34
N MET A 115 4.80 -1.75 -9.37
CA MET A 115 6.02 -0.95 -9.41
C MET A 115 6.91 -1.30 -10.60
N TRP A 116 7.03 -2.59 -10.93
CA TRP A 116 7.78 -3.04 -12.10
C TRP A 116 7.15 -2.59 -13.42
N LYS A 117 5.82 -2.73 -13.53
CA LYS A 117 5.04 -2.29 -14.70
C LYS A 117 5.17 -0.79 -14.93
N HIS A 118 5.10 0.00 -13.87
CA HIS A 118 5.17 1.47 -13.91
C HIS A 118 6.59 2.04 -13.69
N LYS A 119 7.65 1.22 -13.75
CA LYS A 119 9.04 1.67 -13.55
C LYS A 119 9.47 2.81 -14.49
N HIS A 120 8.84 2.91 -15.66
CA HIS A 120 9.09 3.98 -16.62
C HIS A 120 8.67 5.38 -16.13
N VAL A 121 7.85 5.44 -15.07
CA VAL A 121 7.40 6.70 -14.42
C VAL A 121 8.39 7.15 -13.34
N LEU A 122 9.16 6.21 -12.75
CA LEU A 122 10.04 6.45 -11.62
C LEU A 122 11.11 7.50 -11.95
N LEU A 123 11.29 8.47 -11.04
CA LEU A 123 12.25 9.59 -11.14
C LEU A 123 12.10 10.42 -12.41
N ARG A 124 10.91 10.47 -13.01
CA ARG A 124 10.64 11.26 -14.19
C ARG A 124 9.82 12.51 -13.85
N PRO A 125 10.41 13.74 -13.99
CA PRO A 125 9.74 15.00 -13.65
C PRO A 125 8.44 15.25 -14.42
N ARG A 126 8.31 14.73 -15.63
CA ARG A 126 7.09 14.86 -16.45
C ARG A 126 5.82 14.29 -15.76
N TYR A 127 5.99 13.37 -14.83
CA TYR A 127 4.88 12.77 -14.05
C TYR A 127 4.67 13.46 -12.71
N GLY A 128 5.33 14.59 -12.46
CA GLY A 128 5.16 15.40 -11.25
C GLY A 128 5.36 14.60 -9.96
N THR A 129 4.44 14.78 -9.02
CA THR A 129 4.49 14.12 -7.71
C THR A 129 4.52 12.60 -7.79
N LEU A 130 3.80 12.00 -8.75
CA LEU A 130 3.81 10.54 -8.94
C LEU A 130 5.23 10.02 -9.17
N GLY A 131 5.95 10.61 -10.13
CA GLY A 131 7.29 10.15 -10.50
C GLY A 131 8.36 10.51 -9.49
N MET A 132 8.28 11.71 -8.89
CA MET A 132 9.36 12.26 -8.05
C MET A 132 9.22 11.96 -6.57
N ILE A 133 8.02 11.69 -6.08
CA ILE A 133 7.75 11.50 -4.64
C ILE A 133 7.05 10.16 -4.38
N ALA A 134 5.88 9.92 -4.99
CA ALA A 134 5.03 8.82 -4.61
C ALA A 134 5.63 7.44 -4.97
N LEU A 135 6.12 7.25 -6.19
CA LEU A 135 6.79 6.01 -6.59
C LEU A 135 8.12 5.79 -5.86
N PRO A 136 9.06 6.78 -5.75
CA PRO A 136 10.24 6.62 -4.93
C PRO A 136 9.94 6.25 -3.47
N ASN A 137 8.93 6.89 -2.85
CA ASN A 137 8.47 6.53 -1.51
C ASN A 137 8.03 5.06 -1.42
N THR A 138 7.23 4.58 -2.37
CA THR A 138 6.78 3.18 -2.41
C THR A 138 7.96 2.22 -2.60
N TRP A 139 8.90 2.53 -3.51
CA TRP A 139 10.10 1.73 -3.73
C TRP A 139 10.98 1.63 -2.48
N VAL A 140 11.22 2.75 -1.81
CA VAL A 140 12.12 2.78 -0.64
C VAL A 140 11.43 2.17 0.57
N PHE A 141 10.26 2.67 0.96
CA PHE A 141 9.66 2.32 2.26
C PHE A 141 8.78 1.08 2.21
N GLN A 142 8.09 0.81 1.09
CA GLN A 142 7.22 -0.37 1.01
C GLN A 142 7.90 -1.61 0.43
N LEU A 143 8.96 -1.45 -0.35
CA LEU A 143 9.68 -2.58 -0.94
C LEU A 143 11.07 -2.77 -0.32
N LEU A 144 11.97 -1.79 -0.44
CA LEU A 144 13.37 -1.94 0.00
C LEU A 144 13.49 -2.09 1.52
N VAL A 145 12.90 -1.19 2.30
CA VAL A 145 12.96 -1.25 3.77
C VAL A 145 12.33 -2.54 4.28
N ASN A 146 11.17 -2.94 3.76
CA ASN A 146 10.52 -4.20 4.16
C ASN A 146 11.34 -5.44 3.75
N ALA A 147 12.07 -5.41 2.64
CA ALA A 147 12.96 -6.50 2.25
C ALA A 147 14.20 -6.62 3.16
N ILE A 148 14.66 -5.50 3.71
CA ILE A 148 15.83 -5.45 4.60
C ILE A 148 15.45 -5.68 6.08
N ALA A 149 14.22 -5.37 6.48
CA ALA A 149 13.76 -5.48 7.87
C ALA A 149 14.08 -6.82 8.54
N PRO A 150 13.91 -8.00 7.91
CA PRO A 150 14.26 -9.28 8.51
C PRO A 150 15.75 -9.42 8.86
N LEU A 151 16.64 -8.74 8.14
CA LEU A 151 18.07 -8.71 8.47
C LEU A 151 18.33 -7.89 9.73
N ALA A 152 17.65 -6.77 9.91
CA ALA A 152 17.74 -5.97 11.12
C ALA A 152 17.23 -6.76 12.35
N ASP A 153 16.11 -7.47 12.20
CA ASP A 153 15.56 -8.33 13.25
C ASP A 153 16.53 -9.45 13.61
N LEU A 154 17.14 -10.10 12.61
CA LEU A 154 18.17 -11.13 12.82
C LEU A 154 19.40 -10.57 13.57
N MET A 155 19.90 -9.41 13.13
CA MET A 155 21.03 -8.74 13.80
C MET A 155 20.71 -8.39 15.25
N PHE A 156 19.50 -7.93 15.52
CA PHE A 156 19.02 -7.65 16.87
C PHE A 156 19.02 -8.92 17.75
N VAL A 157 18.46 -10.02 17.25
CA VAL A 157 18.43 -11.30 17.97
C VAL A 157 19.85 -11.81 18.23
N LEU A 158 20.74 -11.77 17.23
CA LEU A 158 22.14 -12.16 17.39
C LEU A 158 22.89 -11.30 18.44
N SER A 159 22.60 -10.00 18.45
CA SER A 159 23.15 -9.08 19.47
C SER A 159 22.70 -9.46 20.89
N LEU A 160 21.41 -9.75 21.08
CA LEU A 160 20.90 -10.18 22.38
C LEU A 160 21.55 -11.50 22.85
N VAL A 161 21.68 -12.47 21.94
CA VAL A 161 22.33 -13.75 22.24
C VAL A 161 23.81 -13.55 22.59
N SER A 162 24.54 -12.70 21.86
CA SER A 162 25.94 -12.41 22.14
C SER A 162 26.15 -11.75 23.51
N VAL A 163 25.28 -10.79 23.88
CA VAL A 163 25.34 -10.15 25.21
C VAL A 163 25.06 -11.17 26.31
N TRP A 164 24.10 -12.07 26.09
CA TRP A 164 23.76 -13.13 27.06
C TRP A 164 24.95 -14.14 27.24
N LEU A 165 25.61 -14.54 26.14
CA LEU A 165 26.71 -15.47 26.15
C LEU A 165 28.04 -14.88 26.75
N VAL A 166 28.25 -13.57 26.54
CA VAL A 166 29.47 -12.88 27.05
C VAL A 166 29.27 -12.39 28.48
N GLY A 167 28.02 -12.19 28.91
CA GLY A 167 27.68 -11.78 30.28
C GLY A 167 27.55 -12.92 31.27
N LEU A 168 27.76 -14.19 30.84
CA LEU A 168 27.89 -15.39 31.65
C LEU A 168 29.37 -15.72 31.85
#